data_f1e3ab5561c3ac53a00e823ea70da03e
#
_entry.id   f1e3ab5561c3ac53a00e823ea70da03e
#
_cell.length_a   1.000
_cell.length_b   1.000
_cell.length_c   1.000
_cell.angle_alpha   90.00
_cell.angle_beta   90.00
_cell.angle_gamma   90.00
#
_symmetry.space_group_name_H-M   'P 1'
#
loop_
_entity.id
_entity.type
_entity.pdbx_description
1 polymer ?
#
loop_
_entity_poly.entity_id
_entity_poly.type
_entity_poly.pdbx_seq_one_letter_code
_entity_poly.pdbx_strand_id
1 'polypeptide(L)'
;YKRQVVVGALRAVDFICSLPQYNGKALGVTGSSQGGALSVITAALDSRVTFLAAVHPALCDHESFFKKRACGWPHYFYYYGAPDEKQLETVRYYDTANFARLLNVPGWFSWGYNDEVCPPTSMYAAYNVISSPKELHPYLETGHYWYQEQWDEWLDWIRRQLNVPM
;
A
#
# COMPACT_ATOMS: atom_id res chain seq x y z
N TYR A 1 -3.38 17.57 -4.37
CA TYR A 1 -3.92 16.33 -4.92
C TYR A 1 -3.76 15.13 -3.97
N LYS A 2 -2.55 14.75 -3.57
CA LYS A 2 -2.32 13.55 -2.71
C LYS A 2 -3.05 13.63 -1.37
N ARG A 3 -3.06 14.80 -0.71
CA ARG A 3 -3.83 15.02 0.51
C ARG A 3 -5.32 14.72 0.31
N GLN A 4 -5.91 15.17 -0.80
CA GLN A 4 -7.33 14.95 -1.10
C GLN A 4 -7.63 13.47 -1.31
N VAL A 5 -6.74 12.74 -1.97
CA VAL A 5 -6.90 11.29 -2.22
C VAL A 5 -6.85 10.51 -0.89
N VAL A 6 -5.88 10.82 -0.02
CA VAL A 6 -5.79 10.17 1.32
C VAL A 6 -7.03 10.49 2.17
N VAL A 7 -7.45 11.75 2.23
CA VAL A 7 -8.66 12.13 2.94
C VAL A 7 -9.90 11.44 2.35
N GLY A 8 -9.97 11.30 1.02
CA GLY A 8 -11.04 10.58 0.34
C GLY A 8 -11.12 9.11 0.76
N ALA A 9 -9.97 8.43 0.88
CA ALA A 9 -9.93 7.05 1.36
C ALA A 9 -10.43 6.92 2.82
N LEU A 10 -10.02 7.84 3.71
CA LEU A 10 -10.54 7.87 5.09
C LEU A 10 -12.05 8.15 5.14
N ARG A 11 -12.57 9.03 4.27
CA ARG A 11 -14.01 9.29 4.16
C ARG A 11 -14.79 8.09 3.64
N ALA A 12 -14.19 7.27 2.78
CA ALA A 12 -14.80 6.01 2.38
C ALA A 12 -14.96 5.05 3.59
N VAL A 13 -13.98 5.01 4.49
CA VAL A 13 -14.12 4.26 5.76
C VAL A 13 -15.26 4.84 6.61
N ASP A 14 -15.36 6.17 6.77
CA ASP A 14 -16.47 6.81 7.50
C ASP A 14 -17.82 6.39 6.90
N PHE A 15 -17.93 6.42 5.57
CA PHE A 15 -19.15 6.05 4.87
C PHE A 15 -19.51 4.57 5.12
N ILE A 16 -18.58 3.65 4.94
CA ILE A 16 -18.83 2.21 5.17
C ILE A 16 -19.27 1.96 6.62
N CYS A 17 -18.59 2.58 7.59
CA CYS A 17 -18.93 2.43 9.01
C CYS A 17 -20.30 3.05 9.39
N SER A 18 -20.82 3.97 8.57
CA SER A 18 -22.16 4.54 8.78
C SER A 18 -23.29 3.70 8.22
N LEU A 19 -22.98 2.69 7.39
CA LEU A 19 -24.00 1.84 6.77
C LEU A 19 -24.62 0.87 7.79
N PRO A 20 -25.95 0.70 7.81
CA PRO A 20 -26.61 -0.24 8.70
C PRO A 20 -26.22 -1.70 8.46
N GLN A 21 -25.69 -2.03 7.29
CA GLN A 21 -25.18 -3.37 6.94
C GLN A 21 -23.80 -3.67 7.54
N TYR A 22 -23.05 -2.66 7.96
CA TYR A 22 -21.75 -2.87 8.60
C TYR A 22 -21.91 -3.41 10.01
N ASN A 23 -21.37 -4.58 10.25
CA ASN A 23 -21.53 -5.29 11.52
C ASN A 23 -20.54 -4.87 12.63
N GLY A 24 -19.64 -3.93 12.34
CA GLY A 24 -18.62 -3.42 13.28
C GLY A 24 -17.49 -4.40 13.62
N LYS A 25 -17.38 -5.55 12.93
CA LYS A 25 -16.41 -6.61 13.31
C LYS A 25 -15.16 -6.66 12.46
N ALA A 26 -15.31 -6.54 11.15
CA ALA A 26 -14.17 -6.64 10.24
C ALA A 26 -14.31 -5.60 9.12
N LEU A 27 -13.25 -4.85 8.90
CA LEU A 27 -13.13 -3.87 7.84
C LEU A 27 -11.75 -4.01 7.19
N GLY A 28 -11.72 -4.54 5.98
CA GLY A 28 -10.50 -4.65 5.20
C GLY A 28 -10.35 -3.52 4.21
N VAL A 29 -9.11 -3.11 3.96
CA VAL A 29 -8.76 -2.21 2.87
C VAL A 29 -7.83 -2.94 1.90
N THR A 30 -8.09 -2.77 0.60
CA THR A 30 -7.31 -3.43 -0.43
C THR A 30 -7.15 -2.56 -1.66
N GLY A 31 -6.09 -2.79 -2.40
CA GLY A 31 -5.85 -2.11 -3.66
C GLY A 31 -4.54 -2.48 -4.31
N SER A 32 -4.42 -2.08 -5.57
CA SER A 32 -3.22 -2.26 -6.39
C SER A 32 -2.61 -0.91 -6.74
N SER A 33 -1.30 -0.85 -6.90
CA SER A 33 -0.57 0.35 -7.30
C SER A 33 -0.82 1.52 -6.34
N GLN A 34 -1.35 2.64 -6.82
CA GLN A 34 -1.77 3.74 -5.94
C GLN A 34 -2.82 3.29 -4.90
N GLY A 35 -3.74 2.38 -5.27
CA GLY A 35 -4.69 1.78 -4.34
C GLY A 35 -4.00 0.94 -3.27
N GLY A 36 -2.93 0.23 -3.60
CA GLY A 36 -2.09 -0.50 -2.63
C GLY A 36 -1.44 0.44 -1.62
N ALA A 37 -0.88 1.57 -2.10
CA ALA A 37 -0.36 2.61 -1.23
C ALA A 37 -1.44 3.20 -0.31
N LEU A 38 -2.62 3.49 -0.86
CA LEU A 38 -3.74 4.03 -0.08
C LEU A 38 -4.25 3.02 0.95
N SER A 39 -4.21 1.71 0.66
CA SER A 39 -4.55 0.67 1.63
C SER A 39 -3.61 0.70 2.84
N VAL A 40 -2.31 0.81 2.61
CA VAL A 40 -1.30 0.95 3.68
C VAL A 40 -1.54 2.23 4.48
N ILE A 41 -1.72 3.37 3.80
CA ILE A 41 -1.92 4.67 4.43
C ILE A 41 -3.23 4.69 5.25
N THR A 42 -4.32 4.16 4.69
CA THR A 42 -5.63 4.12 5.37
C THR A 42 -5.57 3.23 6.62
N ALA A 43 -4.98 2.03 6.51
CA ALA A 43 -4.84 1.12 7.65
C ALA A 43 -3.92 1.68 8.74
N ALA A 44 -2.93 2.49 8.37
CA ALA A 44 -2.05 3.16 9.33
C ALA A 44 -2.71 4.33 10.06
N LEU A 45 -3.69 5.00 9.45
CA LEU A 45 -4.33 6.20 9.98
C LEU A 45 -5.70 5.98 10.61
N ASP A 46 -6.36 4.84 10.33
CA ASP A 46 -7.71 4.56 10.81
C ASP A 46 -7.76 3.23 11.56
N SER A 47 -7.93 3.31 12.86
CA SER A 47 -7.97 2.13 13.74
C SER A 47 -9.19 1.23 13.57
N ARG A 48 -10.19 1.63 12.76
CA ARG A 48 -11.34 0.79 12.42
C ARG A 48 -10.99 -0.26 11.37
N VAL A 49 -9.91 -0.04 10.60
CA VAL A 49 -9.38 -1.04 9.66
C VAL A 49 -8.78 -2.19 10.47
N THR A 50 -9.16 -3.41 10.12
CA THR A 50 -8.76 -4.64 10.85
C THR A 50 -7.77 -5.50 10.08
N PHE A 51 -7.63 -5.31 8.79
CA PHE A 51 -6.63 -5.96 7.93
C PHE A 51 -6.43 -5.19 6.61
N LEU A 52 -5.33 -5.46 5.92
CA LEU A 52 -5.09 -4.89 4.60
C LEU A 52 -4.51 -5.91 3.62
N ALA A 53 -4.79 -5.69 2.33
CA ALA A 53 -4.11 -6.41 1.25
C ALA A 53 -3.64 -5.42 0.19
N ALA A 54 -2.33 -5.33 -0.03
CA ALA A 54 -1.71 -4.36 -0.92
C ALA A 54 -0.92 -5.04 -2.04
N VAL A 55 -1.27 -4.75 -3.28
CA VAL A 55 -0.60 -5.28 -4.47
C VAL A 55 0.13 -4.16 -5.18
N HIS A 56 1.39 -4.41 -5.54
CA HIS A 56 2.26 -3.42 -6.19
C HIS A 56 2.20 -2.01 -5.54
N PRO A 57 2.31 -1.86 -4.20
CA PRO A 57 2.08 -0.57 -3.56
C PRO A 57 3.00 0.51 -4.12
N ALA A 58 2.39 1.58 -4.63
CA ALA A 58 3.09 2.76 -5.11
C ALA A 58 3.52 3.70 -3.97
N LEU A 59 4.07 4.86 -4.31
CA LEU A 59 4.46 5.91 -3.36
C LEU A 59 5.48 5.46 -2.31
N CYS A 60 6.31 4.48 -2.63
CA CYS A 60 7.30 3.92 -1.71
C CYS A 60 8.71 4.46 -1.99
N ASP A 61 9.43 4.85 -0.92
CA ASP A 61 10.86 5.17 -0.92
C ASP A 61 11.26 6.22 -1.97
N HIS A 62 10.58 7.36 -1.97
CA HIS A 62 10.84 8.43 -2.94
C HIS A 62 12.27 8.99 -2.86
N GLU A 63 12.89 8.98 -1.68
CA GLU A 63 14.25 9.48 -1.49
C GLU A 63 15.33 8.52 -2.00
N SER A 64 15.01 7.29 -2.34
CA SER A 64 15.96 6.31 -2.90
C SER A 64 16.59 6.81 -4.20
N PHE A 65 15.90 7.68 -4.94
CA PHE A 65 16.44 8.36 -6.11
C PHE A 65 17.81 9.00 -5.84
N PHE A 66 17.98 9.70 -4.70
CA PHE A 66 19.26 10.32 -4.33
C PHE A 66 20.35 9.33 -3.94
N LYS A 67 19.93 8.09 -3.63
CA LYS A 67 20.82 6.97 -3.34
C LYS A 67 21.09 6.11 -4.58
N LYS A 68 20.75 6.59 -5.76
CA LYS A 68 20.86 5.89 -7.05
C LYS A 68 20.15 4.52 -7.05
N ARG A 69 19.03 4.42 -6.34
CA ARG A 69 18.14 3.26 -6.36
C ARG A 69 16.81 3.62 -7.01
N ALA A 70 16.14 2.62 -7.57
CA ALA A 70 14.82 2.81 -8.11
C ALA A 70 13.82 3.17 -7.01
N CYS A 71 13.03 4.22 -7.23
CA CYS A 71 11.95 4.68 -6.35
C CYS A 71 10.60 4.28 -6.92
N GLY A 72 9.58 4.20 -6.07
CA GLY A 72 8.22 3.88 -6.47
C GLY A 72 7.57 5.01 -7.29
N TRP A 73 6.55 4.64 -8.07
CA TRP A 73 5.71 5.61 -8.76
C TRP A 73 5.22 6.70 -7.77
N PRO A 74 5.16 7.98 -8.17
CA PRO A 74 5.24 8.54 -9.53
C PRO A 74 6.62 9.04 -9.95
N HIS A 75 7.71 8.58 -9.37
CA HIS A 75 9.07 8.92 -9.76
C HIS A 75 9.34 10.43 -9.77
N TYR A 76 8.87 11.14 -8.74
CA TYR A 76 8.85 12.61 -8.68
C TYR A 76 10.14 13.28 -9.14
N PHE A 77 11.28 12.80 -8.65
CA PHE A 77 12.56 13.44 -8.89
C PHE A 77 13.17 13.11 -10.26
N TYR A 78 12.64 12.07 -10.91
CA TYR A 78 13.00 11.76 -12.31
C TYR A 78 12.46 12.81 -13.27
N TYR A 79 11.22 13.27 -13.04
CA TYR A 79 10.52 14.16 -13.97
C TYR A 79 10.65 15.63 -13.59
N TYR A 80 10.82 15.95 -12.31
CA TYR A 80 10.78 17.33 -11.82
C TYR A 80 12.15 17.84 -11.35
N GLY A 81 13.21 17.03 -11.49
CA GLY A 81 14.57 17.40 -11.09
C GLY A 81 14.81 17.36 -9.58
N ALA A 82 15.94 17.89 -9.14
CA ALA A 82 16.30 17.93 -7.73
C ALA A 82 15.34 18.85 -6.97
N PRO A 83 14.68 18.35 -5.89
CA PRO A 83 13.79 19.16 -5.09
C PRO A 83 14.54 20.16 -4.24
N ASP A 84 13.87 21.23 -3.87
CA ASP A 84 14.29 22.05 -2.73
C ASP A 84 14.00 21.32 -1.40
N GLU A 85 14.50 21.85 -0.30
CA GLU A 85 14.36 21.24 1.03
C GLU A 85 12.87 21.09 1.45
N LYS A 86 12.04 22.08 1.14
CA LYS A 86 10.60 22.06 1.43
C LYS A 86 9.85 21.01 0.62
N GLN A 87 10.21 20.84 -0.64
CA GLN A 87 9.63 19.78 -1.49
C GLN A 87 10.03 18.41 -0.96
N LEU A 88 11.28 18.23 -0.56
CA LEU A 88 11.77 16.99 0.01
C LEU A 88 11.05 16.65 1.31
N GLU A 89 10.92 17.61 2.22
CA GLU A 89 10.13 17.44 3.44
C GLU A 89 8.68 17.06 3.13
N THR A 90 8.05 17.74 2.17
CA THR A 90 6.67 17.49 1.77
C THR A 90 6.49 16.06 1.23
N VAL A 91 7.42 15.56 0.43
CA VAL A 91 7.35 14.21 -0.14
C VAL A 91 7.37 13.13 0.96
N ARG A 92 8.11 13.33 2.04
CA ARG A 92 8.15 12.42 3.21
C ARG A 92 6.78 12.17 3.83
N TYR A 93 5.87 13.17 3.82
CA TYR A 93 4.51 13.03 4.31
C TYR A 93 3.60 12.19 3.42
N TYR A 94 4.06 11.81 2.23
CA TYR A 94 3.29 11.01 1.28
C TYR A 94 4.01 9.71 0.90
N ASP A 95 5.11 9.41 1.56
CA ASP A 95 5.85 8.16 1.34
C ASP A 95 5.19 7.01 2.12
N THR A 96 4.76 6.00 1.39
CA THR A 96 4.09 4.82 1.95
C THR A 96 4.95 4.10 3.00
N ALA A 97 6.28 4.13 2.86
CA ALA A 97 7.18 3.51 3.84
C ALA A 97 7.09 4.18 5.23
N ASN A 98 6.79 5.47 5.28
CA ASN A 98 6.61 6.17 6.56
C ASN A 98 5.30 5.77 7.25
N PHE A 99 4.22 5.54 6.50
CA PHE A 99 2.96 5.03 7.05
C PHE A 99 3.06 3.55 7.42
N ALA A 100 3.79 2.76 6.64
CA ALA A 100 3.99 1.35 6.91
C ALA A 100 4.57 1.06 8.31
N ARG A 101 5.37 1.98 8.87
CA ARG A 101 5.88 1.89 10.25
C ARG A 101 4.80 1.94 11.32
N LEU A 102 3.63 2.48 10.99
CA LEU A 102 2.50 2.68 11.92
C LEU A 102 1.47 1.55 11.83
N LEU A 103 1.67 0.59 10.93
CA LEU A 103 0.75 -0.53 10.78
C LEU A 103 0.75 -1.42 12.02
N ASN A 104 -0.45 -1.74 12.51
CA ASN A 104 -0.69 -2.60 13.66
C ASN A 104 -1.70 -3.72 13.38
N VAL A 105 -2.09 -3.90 12.12
CA VAL A 105 -3.04 -4.91 11.65
C VAL A 105 -2.36 -5.91 10.70
N PRO A 106 -2.86 -7.14 10.54
CA PRO A 106 -2.31 -8.09 9.59
C PRO A 106 -2.39 -7.57 8.16
N GLY A 107 -1.34 -7.82 7.39
CA GLY A 107 -1.21 -7.39 6.02
C GLY A 107 -0.78 -8.50 5.07
N TRP A 108 -1.43 -8.57 3.90
CA TRP A 108 -1.00 -9.38 2.76
C TRP A 108 -0.42 -8.47 1.68
N PHE A 109 0.75 -8.84 1.18
CA PHE A 109 1.48 -8.04 0.19
C PHE A 109 1.89 -8.92 -0.99
N SER A 110 1.75 -8.41 -2.19
CA SER A 110 2.20 -9.10 -3.39
C SER A 110 2.69 -8.12 -4.45
N TRP A 111 3.70 -8.54 -5.22
CA TRP A 111 4.22 -7.79 -6.36
C TRP A 111 5.04 -8.64 -7.30
N GLY A 112 5.22 -8.14 -8.52
CA GLY A 112 6.10 -8.71 -9.52
C GLY A 112 7.55 -8.26 -9.35
N TYR A 113 8.49 -9.18 -9.58
CA TYR A 113 9.92 -8.86 -9.50
C TYR A 113 10.42 -8.00 -10.67
N ASN A 114 9.70 -8.04 -11.80
CA ASN A 114 10.00 -7.24 -13.00
C ASN A 114 9.15 -5.97 -13.08
N ASP A 115 8.61 -5.50 -11.96
CA ASP A 115 7.82 -4.28 -11.92
C ASP A 115 8.71 -3.04 -12.07
N GLU A 116 8.60 -2.35 -13.20
CA GLU A 116 9.33 -1.12 -13.49
C GLU A 116 8.57 0.14 -13.06
N VAL A 117 7.26 0.02 -12.80
CA VAL A 117 6.42 1.14 -12.33
C VAL A 117 6.54 1.32 -10.83
N CYS A 118 6.45 0.21 -10.09
CA CYS A 118 6.70 0.15 -8.65
C CYS A 118 7.83 -0.85 -8.40
N PRO A 119 9.10 -0.46 -8.55
CA PRO A 119 10.22 -1.39 -8.45
C PRO A 119 10.26 -2.11 -7.11
N PRO A 120 10.56 -3.42 -7.08
CA PRO A 120 10.59 -4.23 -5.86
C PRO A 120 11.40 -3.61 -4.73
N THR A 121 12.54 -2.98 -5.04
CA THR A 121 13.38 -2.31 -4.05
C THR A 121 12.63 -1.25 -3.25
N SER A 122 11.73 -0.50 -3.88
CA SER A 122 10.91 0.51 -3.23
C SER A 122 9.81 -0.10 -2.37
N MET A 123 9.17 -1.18 -2.86
CA MET A 123 8.13 -1.89 -2.11
C MET A 123 8.70 -2.62 -0.89
N TYR A 124 9.88 -3.23 -1.02
CA TYR A 124 10.60 -3.80 0.12
C TYR A 124 10.97 -2.76 1.18
N ALA A 125 11.25 -1.51 0.80
CA ALA A 125 11.52 -0.45 1.77
C ALA A 125 10.31 -0.18 2.67
N ALA A 126 9.09 -0.24 2.12
CA ALA A 126 7.86 -0.15 2.91
C ALA A 126 7.58 -1.44 3.69
N TYR A 127 7.71 -2.60 3.05
CA TYR A 127 7.42 -3.89 3.68
C TYR A 127 8.33 -4.17 4.89
N ASN A 128 9.63 -3.92 4.76
CA ASN A 128 10.61 -4.28 5.80
C ASN A 128 10.43 -3.51 7.10
N VAL A 129 9.80 -2.35 7.08
CA VAL A 129 9.57 -1.53 8.28
C VAL A 129 8.25 -1.85 9.00
N ILE A 130 7.42 -2.73 8.46
CA ILE A 130 6.18 -3.20 9.10
C ILE A 130 6.55 -4.15 10.23
N SER A 131 6.03 -3.91 11.41
CA SER A 131 6.21 -4.76 12.60
C SER A 131 5.03 -5.68 12.90
N SER A 132 3.83 -5.37 12.36
CA SER A 132 2.63 -6.22 12.50
C SER A 132 2.74 -7.52 11.70
N PRO A 133 1.90 -8.53 11.95
CA PRO A 133 1.86 -9.75 11.16
C PRO A 133 1.71 -9.44 9.67
N LYS A 134 2.55 -10.04 8.84
CA LYS A 134 2.56 -9.77 7.40
C LYS A 134 2.97 -11.01 6.61
N GLU A 135 2.37 -11.15 5.43
CA GLU A 135 2.69 -12.18 4.45
C GLU A 135 3.15 -11.51 3.15
N LEU A 136 4.13 -12.10 2.48
CA LEU A 136 4.64 -11.63 1.20
C LEU A 136 4.56 -12.74 0.16
N HIS A 137 3.92 -12.44 -0.96
CA HIS A 137 3.72 -13.32 -2.10
C HIS A 137 4.33 -12.69 -3.37
N PRO A 138 5.65 -12.84 -3.59
CA PRO A 138 6.31 -12.27 -4.75
C PRO A 138 6.14 -13.18 -5.97
N TYR A 139 5.89 -12.58 -7.13
CA TYR A 139 5.79 -13.26 -8.41
C TYR A 139 7.00 -12.92 -9.28
N LEU A 140 7.89 -13.89 -9.50
CA LEU A 140 9.19 -13.63 -10.11
C LEU A 140 9.12 -13.20 -11.58
N GLU A 141 8.09 -13.62 -12.29
CA GLU A 141 7.96 -13.41 -13.74
C GLU A 141 7.05 -12.25 -14.12
N THR A 142 6.35 -11.64 -13.13
CA THR A 142 5.42 -10.55 -13.42
C THR A 142 6.07 -9.17 -13.32
N GLY A 143 5.51 -8.22 -14.08
CA GLY A 143 5.71 -6.79 -13.92
C GLY A 143 4.60 -6.15 -13.09
N HIS A 144 4.08 -4.99 -13.57
CA HIS A 144 3.00 -4.25 -12.92
C HIS A 144 1.61 -4.77 -13.32
N TYR A 145 1.38 -6.05 -13.16
CA TYR A 145 0.11 -6.72 -13.48
C TYR A 145 -0.07 -7.99 -12.64
N TRP A 146 -1.30 -8.53 -12.62
CA TRP A 146 -1.68 -9.68 -11.83
C TRP A 146 -1.73 -10.95 -12.69
N TYR A 147 -1.31 -12.06 -12.08
CA TYR A 147 -1.67 -13.39 -12.54
C TYR A 147 -2.96 -13.87 -11.89
N GLN A 148 -3.60 -14.89 -12.46
CA GLN A 148 -4.81 -15.48 -11.91
C GLN A 148 -4.54 -16.09 -10.52
N GLU A 149 -3.41 -16.78 -10.37
CA GLU A 149 -2.99 -17.38 -9.09
C GLU A 149 -2.83 -16.34 -8.00
N GLN A 150 -2.33 -15.14 -8.33
CA GLN A 150 -2.19 -14.03 -7.40
C GLN A 150 -3.56 -13.51 -6.95
N TRP A 151 -4.55 -13.48 -7.86
CA TRP A 151 -5.94 -13.14 -7.54
C TRP A 151 -6.58 -14.15 -6.62
N ASP A 152 -6.34 -15.44 -6.85
CA ASP A 152 -6.91 -16.53 -6.07
C ASP A 152 -6.31 -16.52 -4.64
N GLU A 153 -5.01 -16.37 -4.49
CA GLU A 153 -4.35 -16.23 -3.19
C GLU A 153 -4.84 -15.01 -2.41
N TRP A 154 -4.95 -13.85 -3.08
CA TRP A 154 -5.47 -12.62 -2.51
C TRP A 154 -6.90 -12.79 -1.99
N LEU A 155 -7.78 -13.39 -2.80
CA LEU A 155 -9.17 -13.62 -2.45
C LEU A 155 -9.31 -14.59 -1.27
N ASP A 156 -8.53 -15.68 -1.28
CA ASP A 156 -8.55 -16.66 -0.21
C ASP A 156 -8.02 -16.06 1.11
N TRP A 157 -7.00 -15.23 1.03
CA TRP A 157 -6.51 -14.53 2.22
C TRP A 157 -7.57 -13.60 2.81
N ILE A 158 -8.25 -12.79 1.98
CA ILE A 158 -9.32 -11.89 2.42
C ILE A 158 -10.49 -12.69 3.04
N ARG A 159 -10.90 -13.80 2.42
CA ARG A 159 -11.95 -14.66 2.97
C ARG A 159 -11.61 -15.16 4.37
N ARG A 160 -10.37 -15.55 4.60
CA ARG A 160 -9.90 -15.96 5.93
C ARG A 160 -10.03 -14.82 6.95
N GLN A 161 -9.66 -13.59 6.58
CA GLN A 161 -9.79 -12.42 7.46
C GLN A 161 -11.25 -12.09 7.78
N LEU A 162 -12.15 -12.32 6.86
CA LEU A 162 -13.58 -12.06 7.02
C LEU A 162 -14.34 -13.25 7.65
N ASN A 163 -13.69 -14.39 7.90
CA ASN A 163 -14.32 -15.64 8.33
C ASN A 163 -15.47 -16.10 7.39
N VAL A 164 -15.30 -15.90 6.09
CA VAL A 164 -16.24 -16.35 5.06
C VAL A 164 -15.82 -17.75 4.59
N PRO A 165 -16.73 -18.75 4.59
CA PRO A 165 -16.42 -20.10 4.09
C PRO A 165 -15.94 -20.08 2.63
N MET A 166 -15.05 -21.02 2.31
CA MET A 166 -14.63 -21.26 0.93
C MET A 166 -15.76 -21.85 0.11
#